data_c042b6522b8fc954eee39c17b4275426
#
_entry.id   c042b6522b8fc954eee39c17b4275426
#
_cell.length_a   1.000
_cell.length_b   1.000
_cell.length_c   1.000
_cell.angle_alpha   90.00
_cell.angle_beta   90.00
_cell.angle_gamma   90.00
#
_symmetry.space_group_name_H-M   'P 1'
#
loop_
_entity.id
_entity.type
_entity.pdbx_description
1 polymer ?
#
loop_
_entity_poly.entity_id
_entity_poly.type
_entity_poly.pdbx_seq_one_letter_code
_entity_poly.pdbx_strand_id
1 'polypeptide(L)'
;MSRLAVLALISLFVLPVRQGMADDFRVIPNAAMREEYNDNIFFSDDAEQDDFITTASAGLEVRERTELLKAALITRLDGLAYADNSELNAIEEYYKGSVGYQLNPFLNLSADAGYSVDSRSDRDLDVTGYVLSTDVRRRQDYSFSADYRASEKTSLFSSYSYLDDQFETSEVDEFTGQNVLVGLTRSLDFTKPTAARLYGRYSHYDFYSSKVDNYSVTAGFSRQFSEKLSYVFDIGPRYTEGSEKRTSETSYDNGLGGQLTLTYNEELTTAEMNIFHEVTGSSGRDGATERTGLVLSLKHRIGERSSVRLGIDSYQNKATRDEAFATDLNELTTSLAPSLRYEFNPEIFCEATYRYTVITDQEADHEKHRNLMFFKLTYQYPVVE
;
A
#
# COMPACT_ATOMS: atom_id res chain seq x y z
N MET A 1 -16.81 17.44 -0.74
CA MET A 1 -16.84 17.14 0.72
C MET A 1 -15.46 16.75 1.29
N SER A 2 -14.48 16.42 0.48
CA SER A 2 -13.19 15.85 0.88
C SER A 2 -12.20 16.77 1.63
N ARG A 3 -12.09 18.04 1.25
CA ARG A 3 -11.25 19.01 1.97
C ARG A 3 -11.69 19.27 3.41
N LEU A 4 -12.98 19.08 3.70
CA LEU A 4 -13.54 19.23 5.06
C LEU A 4 -13.18 18.08 6.00
N ALA A 5 -13.02 16.85 5.50
CA ALA A 5 -12.63 15.71 6.32
C ALA A 5 -11.15 15.82 6.75
N VAL A 6 -10.26 16.27 5.86
CA VAL A 6 -8.86 16.57 6.17
C VAL A 6 -8.76 17.74 7.16
N LEU A 7 -9.56 18.79 6.98
CA LEU A 7 -9.63 19.91 7.92
C LEU A 7 -10.20 19.48 9.29
N ALA A 8 -11.14 18.53 9.33
CA ALA A 8 -11.65 17.98 10.59
C ALA A 8 -10.60 17.13 11.32
N LEU A 9 -9.76 16.38 10.60
CA LEU A 9 -8.60 15.69 11.18
C LEU A 9 -7.56 16.69 11.70
N ILE A 10 -7.27 17.76 10.96
CA ILE A 10 -6.39 18.85 11.41
C ILE A 10 -6.95 19.51 12.68
N SER A 11 -8.26 19.67 12.81
CA SER A 11 -8.87 20.25 14.00
C SER A 11 -8.77 19.36 15.24
N LEU A 12 -8.64 18.04 15.08
CA LEU A 12 -8.34 17.12 16.18
C LEU A 12 -6.92 17.31 16.76
N PHE A 13 -5.96 17.78 15.96
CA PHE A 13 -4.61 18.14 16.41
C PHE A 13 -4.54 19.51 17.11
N VAL A 14 -5.59 20.34 16.99
CA VAL A 14 -5.69 21.66 17.66
C VAL A 14 -6.39 21.55 19.03
N LEU A 15 -6.75 20.36 19.51
CA LEU A 15 -7.20 20.19 20.87
C LEU A 15 -6.11 20.67 21.82
N PRO A 16 -6.45 21.48 22.86
CA PRO A 16 -5.45 22.10 23.71
C PRO A 16 -4.58 21.00 24.33
N VAL A 17 -3.31 20.99 23.92
CA VAL A 17 -2.28 20.22 24.59
C VAL A 17 -2.34 20.64 26.07
N ARG A 18 -2.91 19.78 26.91
CA ARG A 18 -2.82 19.99 28.35
C ARG A 18 -1.33 19.90 28.66
N GLN A 19 -0.74 21.06 28.97
CA GLN A 19 0.63 21.16 29.47
C GLN A 19 0.81 20.12 30.58
N GLY A 20 1.58 19.07 30.33
CA GLY A 20 1.96 18.09 31.31
C GLY A 20 1.95 16.61 30.91
N MET A 21 1.56 16.24 29.68
CA MET A 21 1.49 14.82 29.30
C MET A 21 2.00 14.48 27.87
N ALA A 22 2.61 15.42 27.15
CA ALA A 22 3.21 15.09 25.84
C ALA A 22 4.65 14.64 26.06
N ASP A 23 4.91 13.33 25.92
CA ASP A 23 6.27 12.80 26.05
C ASP A 23 7.14 13.08 24.81
N ASP A 24 6.54 13.23 23.62
CA ASP A 24 7.27 13.47 22.38
C ASP A 24 6.33 14.13 21.34
N PHE A 25 6.50 15.42 21.08
CA PHE A 25 5.81 16.16 20.03
C PHE A 25 6.83 16.67 19.02
N ARG A 26 6.70 16.28 17.75
CA ARG A 26 7.63 16.65 16.68
C ARG A 26 6.94 17.26 15.48
N VAL A 27 7.54 18.31 14.94
CA VAL A 27 7.18 18.94 13.68
C VAL A 27 8.38 18.86 12.75
N ILE A 28 8.27 18.12 11.64
CA ILE A 28 9.39 17.80 10.74
C ILE A 28 9.03 18.28 9.34
N PRO A 29 9.34 19.54 8.98
CA PRO A 29 9.31 19.96 7.60
C PRO A 29 10.37 19.22 6.79
N ASN A 30 10.05 18.90 5.55
CA ASN A 30 10.96 18.25 4.65
C ASN A 30 10.83 18.82 3.23
N ALA A 31 11.92 18.74 2.47
CA ALA A 31 11.97 19.08 1.06
C ALA A 31 12.81 18.02 0.36
N ALA A 32 12.46 17.70 -0.87
CA ALA A 32 13.25 16.79 -1.69
C ALA A 32 13.28 17.23 -3.15
N MET A 33 14.34 16.85 -3.84
CA MET A 33 14.47 16.95 -5.27
C MET A 33 14.84 15.59 -5.83
N ARG A 34 14.16 15.16 -6.87
CA ARG A 34 14.36 13.88 -7.56
C ARG A 34 14.51 14.14 -9.04
N GLU A 35 15.55 13.59 -9.63
CA GLU A 35 15.76 13.49 -11.07
C GLU A 35 15.59 12.03 -11.47
N GLU A 36 14.72 11.77 -12.42
CA GLU A 36 14.37 10.45 -12.89
C GLU A 36 14.53 10.38 -14.41
N TYR A 37 15.16 9.32 -14.89
CA TYR A 37 15.10 8.88 -16.28
C TYR A 37 14.20 7.64 -16.35
N ASN A 38 13.23 7.67 -17.27
CA ASN A 38 12.29 6.60 -17.53
C ASN A 38 12.23 6.37 -19.04
N ASP A 39 12.63 5.18 -19.49
CA ASP A 39 12.69 4.86 -20.93
C ASP A 39 11.34 4.49 -21.55
N ASN A 40 10.29 4.27 -20.72
CA ASN A 40 8.96 3.92 -21.20
C ASN A 40 7.89 4.43 -20.22
N ILE A 41 7.57 5.73 -20.27
CA ILE A 41 6.66 6.42 -19.33
C ILE A 41 5.21 5.91 -19.41
N PHE A 42 4.80 5.35 -20.55
CA PHE A 42 3.44 4.83 -20.78
C PHE A 42 3.35 3.31 -20.73
N PHE A 43 4.46 2.59 -20.55
CA PHE A 43 4.51 1.13 -20.68
C PHE A 43 3.94 0.62 -22.01
N SER A 44 4.32 1.26 -23.10
CA SER A 44 3.98 0.82 -24.45
C SER A 44 4.92 -0.31 -24.89
N ASP A 45 4.43 -1.22 -25.74
CA ASP A 45 5.22 -2.28 -26.38
C ASP A 45 5.80 -1.85 -27.73
N ASP A 46 5.04 -1.06 -28.53
CA ASP A 46 5.41 -0.70 -29.91
C ASP A 46 5.93 0.76 -30.04
N ALA A 47 5.63 1.62 -29.09
CA ALA A 47 5.94 3.05 -29.12
C ALA A 47 6.44 3.54 -27.77
N GLU A 48 7.59 2.99 -27.35
CA GLU A 48 8.23 3.42 -26.11
C GLU A 48 8.56 4.92 -26.18
N GLN A 49 8.21 5.64 -25.11
CA GLN A 49 8.54 7.05 -24.94
C GLN A 49 9.36 7.23 -23.69
N ASP A 50 10.54 7.77 -23.85
CA ASP A 50 11.41 8.11 -22.73
C ASP A 50 11.22 9.56 -22.28
N ASP A 51 11.57 9.84 -21.05
CA ASP A 51 11.59 11.20 -20.51
C ASP A 51 12.52 11.35 -19.31
N PHE A 52 12.98 12.57 -19.10
CA PHE A 52 13.56 13.01 -17.84
C PHE A 52 12.50 13.75 -17.02
N ILE A 53 12.29 13.29 -15.77
CA ILE A 53 11.25 13.83 -14.90
C ILE A 53 11.91 14.44 -13.66
N THR A 54 11.81 15.75 -13.53
CA THR A 54 12.20 16.45 -12.31
C THR A 54 11.01 16.53 -11.37
N THR A 55 11.20 16.06 -10.13
CA THR A 55 10.19 16.19 -9.08
C THR A 55 10.72 17.04 -7.94
N ALA A 56 10.04 18.15 -7.63
CA ALA A 56 10.31 18.97 -6.46
C ALA A 56 9.22 18.72 -5.40
N SER A 57 9.62 18.30 -4.22
CA SER A 57 8.71 17.93 -3.15
C SER A 57 8.85 18.87 -1.95
N ALA A 58 7.72 19.24 -1.35
CA ALA A 58 7.66 19.90 -0.05
C ALA A 58 6.67 19.15 0.85
N GLY A 59 7.06 18.90 2.09
CA GLY A 59 6.24 18.12 3.02
C GLY A 59 6.37 18.61 4.46
N LEU A 60 5.39 18.19 5.27
CA LEU A 60 5.36 18.40 6.69
C LEU A 60 4.88 17.12 7.36
N GLU A 61 5.61 16.69 8.38
CA GLU A 61 5.18 15.62 9.26
C GLU A 61 5.02 16.17 10.66
N VAL A 62 3.87 15.92 11.29
CA VAL A 62 3.58 16.23 12.69
C VAL A 62 3.33 14.91 13.40
N ARG A 63 4.04 14.66 14.48
CA ARG A 63 3.87 13.47 15.33
C ARG A 63 3.61 13.89 16.76
N GLU A 64 2.71 13.19 17.40
CA GLU A 64 2.48 13.26 18.84
C GLU A 64 2.51 11.85 19.41
N ARG A 65 3.24 11.66 20.49
CA ARG A 65 3.33 10.39 21.18
C ARG A 65 3.26 10.62 22.70
N THR A 66 2.27 9.99 23.30
CA THR A 66 2.13 9.86 24.75
C THR A 66 2.08 8.38 25.13
N GLU A 67 1.91 8.06 26.40
CA GLU A 67 1.70 6.67 26.86
C GLU A 67 0.48 6.01 26.20
N LEU A 68 -0.59 6.77 25.97
CA LEU A 68 -1.87 6.22 25.47
C LEU A 68 -2.18 6.60 24.01
N LEU A 69 -1.61 7.70 23.50
CA LEU A 69 -1.89 8.24 22.19
C LEU A 69 -0.66 8.20 21.31
N LYS A 70 -0.84 7.75 20.07
CA LYS A 70 0.11 7.93 18.97
C LYS A 70 -0.66 8.56 17.82
N ALA A 71 -0.26 9.75 17.39
CA ALA A 71 -0.89 10.42 16.28
C ALA A 71 0.18 10.92 15.30
N ALA A 72 -0.11 10.86 14.01
CA ALA A 72 0.74 11.41 12.97
C ALA A 72 -0.10 12.05 11.87
N LEU A 73 0.37 13.16 11.34
CA LEU A 73 -0.13 13.79 10.13
C LEU A 73 1.05 13.98 9.18
N ILE A 74 0.94 13.48 7.96
CA ILE A 74 1.92 13.62 6.90
C ILE A 74 1.26 14.35 5.74
N THR A 75 1.89 15.40 5.26
CA THR A 75 1.46 16.11 4.05
C THR A 75 2.63 16.22 3.09
N ARG A 76 2.36 16.10 1.79
CA ARG A 76 3.37 16.26 0.74
C ARG A 76 2.72 16.81 -0.52
N LEU A 77 3.42 17.75 -1.15
CA LEU A 77 3.12 18.28 -2.46
C LEU A 77 4.32 17.99 -3.37
N ASP A 78 4.07 17.40 -4.52
CA ASP A 78 5.06 17.07 -5.52
C ASP A 78 4.75 17.82 -6.81
N GLY A 79 5.66 18.68 -7.25
CA GLY A 79 5.60 19.30 -8.58
C GLY A 79 6.42 18.47 -9.56
N LEU A 80 5.77 17.91 -10.58
CA LEU A 80 6.40 17.11 -11.64
C LEU A 80 6.59 17.93 -12.90
N ALA A 81 7.79 17.89 -13.46
CA ALA A 81 8.14 18.51 -14.72
C ALA A 81 8.79 17.48 -15.64
N TYR A 82 8.15 17.20 -16.76
CA TYR A 82 8.62 16.32 -17.82
C TYR A 82 9.38 17.15 -18.84
N ALA A 83 10.55 16.68 -19.31
CA ALA A 83 11.39 17.43 -20.22
C ALA A 83 10.82 17.46 -21.65
N ASP A 84 10.34 16.33 -22.14
CA ASP A 84 9.84 16.16 -23.51
C ASP A 84 8.31 16.10 -23.59
N ASN A 85 7.62 15.60 -22.53
CA ASN A 85 6.16 15.47 -22.47
C ASN A 85 5.55 16.46 -21.46
N SER A 86 5.71 17.75 -21.72
CA SER A 86 5.30 18.83 -20.80
C SER A 86 3.79 18.87 -20.51
N GLU A 87 2.95 18.24 -21.32
CA GLU A 87 1.50 18.07 -21.06
C GLU A 87 1.21 17.17 -19.86
N LEU A 88 2.19 16.34 -19.45
CA LEU A 88 2.13 15.51 -18.25
C LEU A 88 2.58 16.24 -16.97
N ASN A 89 3.01 17.49 -17.08
CA ASN A 89 3.38 18.28 -15.91
C ASN A 89 2.20 18.38 -14.96
N ALA A 90 2.44 18.09 -13.69
CA ALA A 90 1.38 18.00 -12.69
C ALA A 90 1.83 18.46 -11.30
N ILE A 91 0.86 18.76 -10.46
CA ILE A 91 1.06 18.88 -9.02
C ILE A 91 0.29 17.74 -8.37
N GLU A 92 1.00 16.87 -7.68
CA GLU A 92 0.42 15.78 -6.91
C GLU A 92 0.34 16.14 -5.44
N GLU A 93 -0.74 15.68 -4.79
CA GLU A 93 -1.02 16.00 -3.39
C GLU A 93 -1.19 14.71 -2.59
N TYR A 94 -0.57 14.65 -1.40
CA TYR A 94 -0.67 13.51 -0.50
C TYR A 94 -0.88 13.98 0.94
N TYR A 95 -1.94 13.48 1.57
CA TYR A 95 -2.28 13.75 2.95
C TYR A 95 -2.60 12.43 3.65
N LYS A 96 -1.95 12.16 4.76
CA LYS A 96 -2.21 10.96 5.56
C LYS A 96 -2.25 11.31 7.04
N GLY A 97 -3.34 10.97 7.70
CA GLY A 97 -3.50 11.05 9.14
C GLY A 97 -3.61 9.66 9.75
N SER A 98 -2.98 9.45 10.89
CA SER A 98 -3.10 8.22 11.67
C SER A 98 -3.24 8.53 13.14
N VAL A 99 -4.10 7.77 13.84
CA VAL A 99 -4.31 7.87 15.29
C VAL A 99 -4.39 6.46 15.87
N GLY A 100 -3.58 6.18 16.87
CA GLY A 100 -3.66 4.98 17.71
C GLY A 100 -3.90 5.38 19.16
N TYR A 101 -4.93 4.84 19.80
CA TYR A 101 -5.30 5.15 21.17
C TYR A 101 -5.52 3.89 22.00
N GLN A 102 -4.79 3.79 23.13
CA GLN A 102 -4.97 2.74 24.10
C GLN A 102 -6.08 3.16 25.07
N LEU A 103 -7.33 2.73 24.81
CA LEU A 103 -8.49 3.08 25.61
C LEU A 103 -8.38 2.52 27.06
N ASN A 104 -7.83 1.33 27.17
CA ASN A 104 -7.49 0.66 28.44
C ASN A 104 -6.42 -0.42 28.17
N PRO A 105 -5.88 -1.11 29.21
CA PRO A 105 -4.84 -2.14 29.01
C PRO A 105 -5.22 -3.31 28.09
N PHE A 106 -6.51 -3.48 27.77
CA PHE A 106 -7.03 -4.57 26.98
C PHE A 106 -7.51 -4.15 25.59
N LEU A 107 -7.75 -2.85 25.35
CA LEU A 107 -8.35 -2.36 24.10
C LEU A 107 -7.52 -1.24 23.50
N ASN A 108 -6.98 -1.52 22.29
CA ASN A 108 -6.35 -0.53 21.43
C ASN A 108 -7.27 -0.24 20.23
N LEU A 109 -7.42 1.02 19.91
CA LEU A 109 -8.15 1.51 18.75
C LEU A 109 -7.17 2.20 17.82
N SER A 110 -7.34 2.04 16.51
CA SER A 110 -6.62 2.85 15.52
C SER A 110 -7.52 3.30 14.39
N ALA A 111 -7.20 4.44 13.83
CA ALA A 111 -7.86 5.00 12.66
C ALA A 111 -6.81 5.63 11.75
N ASP A 112 -6.96 5.42 10.44
CA ASP A 112 -6.16 6.05 9.41
C ASP A 112 -7.10 6.72 8.40
N ALA A 113 -6.64 7.83 7.82
CA ALA A 113 -7.32 8.50 6.72
C ALA A 113 -6.27 9.02 5.74
N GLY A 114 -6.50 8.79 4.45
CA GLY A 114 -5.68 9.25 3.35
C GLY A 114 -6.49 10.04 2.33
N TYR A 115 -5.82 10.97 1.68
CA TYR A 115 -6.29 11.67 0.48
C TYR A 115 -5.11 11.90 -0.43
N SER A 116 -5.23 11.53 -1.70
CA SER A 116 -4.24 11.84 -2.71
C SER A 116 -4.86 12.32 -4.01
N VAL A 117 -4.10 13.15 -4.71
CA VAL A 117 -4.32 13.52 -6.11
C VAL A 117 -3.06 13.15 -6.85
N ASP A 118 -3.15 12.23 -7.79
CA ASP A 118 -2.00 11.71 -8.54
C ASP A 118 -2.36 11.42 -10.00
N SER A 119 -1.34 11.40 -10.87
CA SER A 119 -1.52 11.23 -12.32
C SER A 119 -0.54 10.25 -12.96
N ARG A 120 0.46 9.76 -12.25
CA ARG A 120 1.46 8.85 -12.83
C ARG A 120 0.85 7.49 -13.20
N SER A 121 1.26 6.94 -14.34
CA SER A 121 0.81 5.62 -14.80
C SER A 121 1.26 4.48 -13.87
N ASP A 122 2.39 4.63 -13.18
CA ASP A 122 2.99 3.62 -12.30
C ASP A 122 2.62 3.77 -10.80
N ARG A 123 1.66 4.64 -10.46
CA ARG A 123 1.28 4.95 -9.07
C ARG A 123 0.86 3.76 -8.22
N ASP A 124 0.25 2.74 -8.81
CA ASP A 124 -0.18 1.52 -8.12
C ASP A 124 0.64 0.27 -8.48
N LEU A 125 1.67 0.40 -9.32
CA LEU A 125 2.47 -0.71 -9.83
C LEU A 125 3.08 -1.57 -8.72
N ASP A 126 3.62 -0.95 -7.67
CA ASP A 126 4.26 -1.63 -6.54
C ASP A 126 3.26 -2.38 -5.63
N VAL A 127 1.97 -2.07 -5.73
CA VAL A 127 0.92 -2.62 -4.86
C VAL A 127 0.03 -3.59 -5.61
N THR A 128 -0.23 -3.31 -6.88
CA THR A 128 -1.20 -4.07 -7.67
C THR A 128 -0.58 -4.81 -8.84
N GLY A 129 0.61 -4.42 -9.28
CA GLY A 129 1.21 -4.88 -10.52
C GLY A 129 0.56 -4.28 -11.77
N TYR A 130 -0.35 -3.31 -11.63
CA TYR A 130 -1.01 -2.66 -12.76
C TYR A 130 -0.38 -1.33 -13.13
N VAL A 131 -0.34 -1.10 -14.44
CA VAL A 131 -0.12 0.24 -15.03
C VAL A 131 -1.49 0.85 -15.30
N LEU A 132 -1.66 2.08 -14.86
CA LEU A 132 -2.90 2.84 -15.02
C LEU A 132 -2.76 3.89 -16.11
N SER A 133 -3.87 4.56 -16.47
CA SER A 133 -3.83 5.75 -17.32
C SER A 133 -3.09 6.90 -16.61
N THR A 134 -2.70 7.92 -17.37
CA THR A 134 -2.13 9.17 -16.84
C THR A 134 -3.21 10.17 -16.42
N ASP A 135 -4.48 9.76 -16.39
CA ASP A 135 -5.57 10.59 -15.88
C ASP A 135 -5.38 10.94 -14.41
N VAL A 136 -5.79 12.13 -14.05
CA VAL A 136 -5.75 12.60 -12.67
C VAL A 136 -6.75 11.80 -11.84
N ARG A 137 -6.25 11.09 -10.84
CA ARG A 137 -7.05 10.36 -9.88
C ARG A 137 -7.12 11.11 -8.56
N ARG A 138 -8.30 11.12 -7.95
CA ARG A 138 -8.54 11.52 -6.56
C ARG A 138 -8.88 10.29 -5.75
N ARG A 139 -7.99 9.92 -4.84
CA ARG A 139 -8.17 8.76 -3.94
C ARG A 139 -8.51 9.23 -2.53
N GLN A 140 -9.45 8.57 -1.90
CA GLN A 140 -9.75 8.67 -0.49
C GLN A 140 -9.70 7.28 0.12
N ASP A 141 -8.96 7.14 1.20
CA ASP A 141 -8.87 5.89 1.95
C ASP A 141 -9.09 6.14 3.43
N TYR A 142 -9.86 5.28 4.06
CA TYR A 142 -10.15 5.33 5.49
C TYR A 142 -10.03 3.93 6.08
N SER A 143 -9.45 3.81 7.25
CA SER A 143 -9.48 2.56 7.99
C SER A 143 -9.72 2.81 9.48
N PHE A 144 -10.37 1.85 10.11
CA PHE A 144 -10.55 1.79 11.55
C PHE A 144 -10.28 0.36 12.02
N SER A 145 -9.56 0.21 13.15
CA SER A 145 -9.34 -1.09 13.74
C SER A 145 -9.42 -1.09 15.26
N ALA A 146 -9.73 -2.25 15.82
CA ALA A 146 -9.80 -2.51 17.24
C ALA A 146 -9.11 -3.84 17.57
N ASP A 147 -8.17 -3.78 18.51
CA ASP A 147 -7.49 -4.94 19.08
C ASP A 147 -7.92 -5.11 20.54
N TYR A 148 -8.62 -6.20 20.85
CA TYR A 148 -9.10 -6.51 22.19
C TYR A 148 -8.41 -7.75 22.75
N ARG A 149 -7.69 -7.61 23.85
CA ARG A 149 -7.11 -8.70 24.59
C ARG A 149 -8.16 -9.33 25.52
N ALA A 150 -8.84 -10.38 25.02
CA ALA A 150 -9.90 -11.08 25.76
C ALA A 150 -9.37 -11.91 26.95
N SER A 151 -8.10 -12.35 26.87
CA SER A 151 -7.38 -13.02 27.96
C SER A 151 -5.87 -12.87 27.76
N GLU A 152 -5.05 -13.38 28.67
CA GLU A 152 -3.59 -13.41 28.54
C GLU A 152 -3.10 -14.09 27.24
N LYS A 153 -3.87 -15.08 26.76
CA LYS A 153 -3.51 -15.88 25.58
C LYS A 153 -4.38 -15.60 24.34
N THR A 154 -5.45 -14.82 24.46
CA THR A 154 -6.44 -14.67 23.38
C THR A 154 -6.66 -13.20 23.08
N SER A 155 -6.49 -12.83 21.82
CA SER A 155 -6.79 -11.50 21.29
C SER A 155 -7.83 -11.59 20.18
N LEU A 156 -8.74 -10.64 20.13
CA LEU A 156 -9.70 -10.42 19.07
C LEU A 156 -9.27 -9.18 18.28
N PHE A 157 -9.39 -9.25 16.99
CA PHE A 157 -9.12 -8.15 16.07
C PHE A 157 -10.35 -7.88 15.21
N SER A 158 -10.63 -6.61 14.94
CA SER A 158 -11.59 -6.22 13.92
C SER A 158 -11.08 -5.01 13.17
N SER A 159 -11.31 -4.95 11.87
CA SER A 159 -11.05 -3.74 11.07
C SER A 159 -12.12 -3.55 10.00
N TYR A 160 -12.31 -2.27 9.64
CA TYR A 160 -13.06 -1.82 8.49
C TYR A 160 -12.19 -0.90 7.68
N SER A 161 -12.18 -1.05 6.36
CA SER A 161 -11.54 -0.10 5.44
C SER A 161 -12.45 0.27 4.29
N TYR A 162 -12.31 1.49 3.82
CA TYR A 162 -13.03 2.08 2.69
C TYR A 162 -12.02 2.76 1.76
N LEU A 163 -12.16 2.54 0.47
CA LEU A 163 -11.38 3.17 -0.59
C LEU A 163 -12.33 3.72 -1.64
N ASP A 164 -12.07 4.94 -2.12
CA ASP A 164 -12.83 5.61 -3.18
C ASP A 164 -11.84 6.27 -4.15
N ASP A 165 -11.86 5.83 -5.41
CA ASP A 165 -11.07 6.37 -6.50
C ASP A 165 -11.98 7.01 -7.53
N GLN A 166 -11.74 8.29 -7.80
CA GLN A 166 -12.44 9.08 -8.80
C GLN A 166 -11.44 9.63 -9.81
N PHE A 167 -11.76 9.52 -11.11
CA PHE A 167 -10.95 10.04 -12.19
C PHE A 167 -11.53 11.32 -12.76
N GLU A 168 -10.70 12.20 -13.33
CA GLU A 168 -11.20 13.44 -13.96
C GLU A 168 -11.89 13.18 -15.29
N THR A 169 -11.46 12.14 -16.02
CA THR A 169 -12.09 11.75 -17.29
C THR A 169 -13.07 10.60 -17.04
N SER A 170 -14.17 10.61 -17.79
CA SER A 170 -15.18 9.54 -17.73
C SER A 170 -14.76 8.28 -18.53
N GLU A 171 -13.54 8.25 -19.06
CA GLU A 171 -13.00 7.11 -19.81
C GLU A 171 -12.39 6.05 -18.89
N VAL A 172 -12.17 6.38 -17.62
CA VAL A 172 -11.61 5.48 -16.61
C VAL A 172 -12.67 5.17 -15.57
N ASP A 173 -12.78 3.89 -15.23
CA ASP A 173 -13.80 3.40 -14.31
C ASP A 173 -13.54 3.88 -12.87
N GLU A 174 -14.53 4.55 -12.29
CA GLU A 174 -14.56 4.85 -10.85
C GLU A 174 -14.62 3.54 -10.05
N PHE A 175 -14.02 3.53 -8.88
CA PHE A 175 -13.91 2.35 -8.06
C PHE A 175 -14.12 2.67 -6.59
N THR A 176 -14.98 1.90 -5.92
CA THR A 176 -15.05 1.91 -4.46
C THR A 176 -14.82 0.51 -3.89
N GLY A 177 -14.08 0.44 -2.79
CA GLY A 177 -13.77 -0.80 -2.10
C GLY A 177 -14.10 -0.69 -0.61
N GLN A 178 -14.75 -1.71 -0.05
CA GLN A 178 -15.01 -1.83 1.38
C GLN A 178 -14.53 -3.19 1.86
N ASN A 179 -13.83 -3.22 2.99
CA ASN A 179 -13.37 -4.46 3.59
C ASN A 179 -13.69 -4.49 5.07
N VAL A 180 -14.21 -5.61 5.54
CA VAL A 180 -14.38 -5.95 6.95
C VAL A 180 -13.53 -7.18 7.26
N LEU A 181 -12.70 -7.11 8.28
CA LEU A 181 -11.91 -8.23 8.78
C LEU A 181 -12.21 -8.43 10.28
N VAL A 182 -12.49 -9.66 10.66
CA VAL A 182 -12.62 -10.05 12.07
C VAL A 182 -11.71 -11.24 12.32
N GLY A 183 -10.95 -11.20 13.39
CA GLY A 183 -9.96 -12.23 13.67
C GLY A 183 -9.86 -12.61 15.14
N LEU A 184 -9.40 -13.83 15.36
CA LEU A 184 -9.04 -14.37 16.67
C LEU A 184 -7.62 -14.92 16.59
N THR A 185 -6.80 -14.53 17.56
CA THR A 185 -5.45 -15.06 17.73
C THR A 185 -5.33 -15.66 19.12
N ARG A 186 -4.78 -16.88 19.20
CA ARG A 186 -4.56 -17.56 20.47
C ARG A 186 -3.11 -18.04 20.59
N SER A 187 -2.41 -17.55 21.60
CA SER A 187 -1.07 -18.01 21.96
C SER A 187 -1.11 -19.46 22.44
N LEU A 188 -0.18 -20.26 21.95
CA LEU A 188 -0.04 -21.68 22.26
C LEU A 188 1.20 -21.91 23.14
N ASP A 189 1.11 -22.89 24.04
CA ASP A 189 2.19 -23.22 25.00
C ASP A 189 3.29 -24.06 24.36
N PHE A 190 4.04 -23.45 23.44
CA PHE A 190 5.25 -24.04 22.86
C PHE A 190 6.50 -23.36 23.42
N THR A 191 7.64 -24.01 23.31
CA THR A 191 8.94 -23.46 23.72
C THR A 191 9.33 -22.16 23.03
N LYS A 192 8.80 -21.92 21.83
CA LYS A 192 8.95 -20.67 21.09
C LYS A 192 7.58 -20.01 20.89
N PRO A 193 7.51 -18.66 20.89
CA PRO A 193 6.26 -17.93 20.67
C PRO A 193 5.55 -18.46 19.43
N THR A 194 4.36 -19.00 19.64
CA THR A 194 3.52 -19.58 18.58
C THR A 194 2.08 -19.19 18.86
N ALA A 195 1.33 -18.80 17.84
CA ALA A 195 -0.08 -18.51 17.98
C ALA A 195 -0.90 -19.11 16.83
N ALA A 196 -2.03 -19.69 17.15
CA ALA A 196 -3.06 -20.07 16.19
C ALA A 196 -3.88 -18.82 15.81
N ARG A 197 -4.33 -18.76 14.57
CA ARG A 197 -5.04 -17.63 13.97
C ARG A 197 -6.28 -18.11 13.22
N LEU A 198 -7.36 -17.34 13.31
CA LEU A 198 -8.59 -17.57 12.53
C LEU A 198 -9.15 -16.20 12.15
N TYR A 199 -9.39 -15.97 10.84
CA TYR A 199 -9.91 -14.72 10.32
C TYR A 199 -11.09 -14.98 9.40
N GLY A 200 -12.10 -14.10 9.48
CA GLY A 200 -13.15 -13.95 8.50
C GLY A 200 -13.02 -12.60 7.83
N ARG A 201 -13.09 -12.56 6.49
CA ARG A 201 -13.06 -11.32 5.70
C ARG A 201 -14.27 -11.26 4.78
N TYR A 202 -14.85 -10.07 4.71
CA TYR A 202 -15.81 -9.67 3.70
C TYR A 202 -15.26 -8.47 2.96
N SER A 203 -15.27 -8.52 1.61
CA SER A 203 -14.88 -7.42 0.74
C SER A 203 -15.99 -7.15 -0.26
N HIS A 204 -16.36 -5.88 -0.41
CA HIS A 204 -17.30 -5.40 -1.40
C HIS A 204 -16.60 -4.41 -2.32
N TYR A 205 -16.71 -4.64 -3.63
CA TYR A 205 -16.15 -3.78 -4.67
C TYR A 205 -17.27 -3.33 -5.59
N ASP A 206 -17.36 -2.01 -5.78
CA ASP A 206 -18.33 -1.38 -6.69
C ASP A 206 -17.55 -0.69 -7.81
N PHE A 207 -17.67 -1.23 -9.03
CA PHE A 207 -17.07 -0.71 -10.25
C PHE A 207 -18.14 0.01 -11.09
N TYR A 208 -17.74 0.60 -12.21
CA TYR A 208 -18.66 1.27 -13.10
C TYR A 208 -19.77 0.32 -13.62
N SER A 209 -19.40 -0.85 -14.16
CA SER A 209 -20.35 -1.78 -14.76
C SER A 209 -20.73 -2.96 -13.86
N SER A 210 -19.97 -3.24 -12.80
CA SER A 210 -20.13 -4.45 -11.98
C SER A 210 -20.04 -4.20 -10.48
N LYS A 211 -20.48 -5.19 -9.69
CA LYS A 211 -20.27 -5.29 -8.24
C LYS A 211 -19.75 -6.67 -7.91
N VAL A 212 -18.85 -6.73 -6.94
CA VAL A 212 -18.27 -7.99 -6.50
C VAL A 212 -18.26 -8.06 -4.98
N ASP A 213 -18.80 -9.16 -4.45
CA ASP A 213 -18.76 -9.52 -3.05
C ASP A 213 -17.85 -10.74 -2.85
N ASN A 214 -16.86 -10.62 -1.97
CA ASN A 214 -15.92 -11.69 -1.67
C ASN A 214 -15.92 -12.03 -0.19
N TYR A 215 -16.14 -13.30 0.15
CA TYR A 215 -16.15 -13.83 1.49
C TYR A 215 -15.01 -14.83 1.65
N SER A 216 -14.22 -14.72 2.72
CA SER A 216 -13.18 -15.70 3.00
C SER A 216 -13.07 -16.01 4.50
N VAL A 217 -12.68 -17.23 4.80
CA VAL A 217 -12.34 -17.66 6.16
C VAL A 217 -10.98 -18.35 6.07
N THR A 218 -9.99 -17.81 6.78
CA THR A 218 -8.63 -18.35 6.80
C THR A 218 -8.25 -18.81 8.20
N ALA A 219 -7.58 -19.94 8.27
CA ALA A 219 -6.95 -20.44 9.48
C ALA A 219 -5.45 -20.56 9.26
N GLY A 220 -4.69 -20.32 10.32
CA GLY A 220 -3.24 -20.35 10.20
C GLY A 220 -2.54 -20.25 11.54
N PHE A 221 -1.28 -19.95 11.47
CA PHE A 221 -0.46 -19.77 12.65
C PHE A 221 0.73 -18.82 12.38
N SER A 222 1.18 -18.19 13.46
CA SER A 222 2.42 -17.45 13.51
C SER A 222 3.40 -18.11 14.45
N ARG A 223 4.69 -18.11 14.11
CA ARG A 223 5.73 -18.67 14.95
C ARG A 223 7.04 -17.95 14.81
N GLN A 224 7.69 -17.70 15.93
CA GLN A 224 9.08 -17.29 15.98
C GLN A 224 9.97 -18.53 15.88
N PHE A 225 10.63 -18.72 14.74
CA PHE A 225 11.49 -19.89 14.49
C PHE A 225 12.85 -19.76 15.19
N SER A 226 13.40 -18.53 15.17
CA SER A 226 14.62 -18.16 15.91
C SER A 226 14.47 -16.73 16.42
N GLU A 227 15.45 -16.21 17.13
CA GLU A 227 15.47 -14.79 17.56
C GLU A 227 15.40 -13.83 16.38
N LYS A 228 15.88 -14.25 15.21
CA LYS A 228 15.96 -13.44 14.00
C LYS A 228 14.86 -13.73 12.97
N LEU A 229 14.29 -14.95 12.98
CA LEU A 229 13.35 -15.42 11.94
C LEU A 229 11.99 -15.74 12.53
N SER A 230 10.96 -15.14 11.96
CA SER A 230 9.56 -15.44 12.24
C SER A 230 8.78 -15.64 10.95
N TYR A 231 7.65 -16.34 11.06
CA TYR A 231 6.73 -16.50 9.95
C TYR A 231 5.27 -16.46 10.40
N VAL A 232 4.43 -16.08 9.44
CA VAL A 232 2.97 -16.08 9.53
C VAL A 232 2.46 -16.82 8.30
N PHE A 233 1.57 -17.78 8.51
CA PHE A 233 0.93 -18.55 7.46
C PHE A 233 -0.57 -18.61 7.71
N ASP A 234 -1.38 -18.23 6.73
CA ASP A 234 -2.84 -18.29 6.77
C ASP A 234 -3.34 -18.84 5.43
N ILE A 235 -4.31 -19.77 5.46
CA ILE A 235 -4.95 -20.33 4.27
C ILE A 235 -6.41 -20.67 4.56
N GLY A 236 -7.27 -20.58 3.56
CA GLY A 236 -8.66 -20.98 3.70
C GLY A 236 -9.50 -20.78 2.46
N PRO A 237 -10.74 -21.25 2.47
CA PRO A 237 -11.68 -21.11 1.37
C PRO A 237 -12.13 -19.66 1.20
N ARG A 238 -12.40 -19.30 -0.06
CA ARG A 238 -13.09 -18.09 -0.47
C ARG A 238 -14.30 -18.39 -1.35
N TYR A 239 -15.28 -17.52 -1.29
CA TYR A 239 -16.45 -17.47 -2.16
C TYR A 239 -16.61 -16.06 -2.68
N THR A 240 -16.73 -15.93 -4.00
CA THR A 240 -16.86 -14.64 -4.69
C THR A 240 -18.14 -14.66 -5.51
N GLU A 241 -18.94 -13.61 -5.38
CA GLU A 241 -20.15 -13.35 -6.14
C GLU A 241 -19.96 -12.05 -6.91
N GLY A 242 -20.10 -12.10 -8.24
CA GLY A 242 -20.07 -10.96 -9.13
C GLY A 242 -21.45 -10.70 -9.75
N SER A 243 -21.82 -9.44 -9.95
CA SER A 243 -23.06 -9.06 -10.60
C SER A 243 -22.85 -7.89 -11.56
N GLU A 244 -23.29 -8.06 -12.82
CA GLU A 244 -23.31 -6.98 -13.80
C GLU A 244 -24.50 -6.05 -13.56
N LYS A 245 -24.26 -4.75 -13.47
CA LYS A 245 -25.32 -3.76 -13.16
C LYS A 245 -26.37 -3.62 -14.26
N ARG A 246 -25.98 -3.82 -15.51
CA ARG A 246 -26.86 -3.61 -16.68
C ARG A 246 -27.77 -4.80 -16.96
N THR A 247 -27.25 -6.02 -16.90
CA THR A 247 -28.00 -7.24 -17.22
C THR A 247 -28.58 -7.92 -15.98
N SER A 248 -28.06 -7.58 -14.79
CA SER A 248 -28.32 -8.27 -13.52
C SER A 248 -27.92 -9.76 -13.57
N GLU A 249 -27.03 -10.14 -14.47
CA GLU A 249 -26.42 -11.46 -14.47
C GLU A 249 -25.51 -11.60 -13.28
N THR A 250 -25.52 -12.77 -12.65
CA THR A 250 -24.72 -13.08 -11.46
C THR A 250 -23.83 -14.26 -11.74
N SER A 251 -22.57 -14.12 -11.37
CA SER A 251 -21.56 -15.17 -11.47
C SER A 251 -21.04 -15.55 -10.08
N TYR A 252 -20.52 -16.77 -9.96
CA TYR A 252 -20.01 -17.31 -8.69
C TYR A 252 -18.67 -18.01 -8.91
N ASP A 253 -17.70 -17.72 -8.04
CA ASP A 253 -16.41 -18.40 -8.04
C ASP A 253 -16.05 -18.89 -6.63
N ASN A 254 -15.48 -20.08 -6.55
CA ASN A 254 -14.98 -20.67 -5.31
C ASN A 254 -13.50 -20.97 -5.47
N GLY A 255 -12.71 -20.62 -4.47
CA GLY A 255 -11.27 -20.82 -4.50
C GLY A 255 -10.66 -20.90 -3.13
N LEU A 256 -9.35 -20.79 -3.11
CA LEU A 256 -8.57 -20.65 -1.88
C LEU A 256 -7.98 -19.24 -1.84
N GLY A 257 -7.84 -18.70 -0.64
CA GLY A 257 -7.05 -17.50 -0.38
C GLY A 257 -6.04 -17.81 0.71
N GLY A 258 -4.94 -17.07 0.73
CA GLY A 258 -3.95 -17.28 1.78
C GLY A 258 -2.74 -16.39 1.65
N GLN A 259 -1.89 -16.44 2.69
CA GLN A 259 -0.63 -15.70 2.72
C GLN A 259 0.44 -16.44 3.51
N LEU A 260 1.68 -16.23 3.13
CA LEU A 260 2.87 -16.61 3.86
C LEU A 260 3.78 -15.40 3.96
N THR A 261 4.03 -14.93 5.18
CA THR A 261 4.99 -13.87 5.44
C THR A 261 6.18 -14.43 6.21
N LEU A 262 7.39 -14.20 5.72
CA LEU A 262 8.65 -14.51 6.41
C LEU A 262 9.34 -13.20 6.76
N THR A 263 9.73 -13.04 8.02
CA THR A 263 10.43 -11.84 8.49
C THR A 263 11.76 -12.24 9.12
N TYR A 264 12.83 -11.69 8.62
CA TYR A 264 14.18 -11.84 9.15
C TYR A 264 14.68 -10.49 9.67
N ASN A 265 15.05 -10.44 10.94
CA ASN A 265 15.57 -9.23 11.59
C ASN A 265 16.89 -9.52 12.29
N GLU A 266 17.93 -8.85 11.85
CA GLU A 266 19.25 -8.82 12.45
C GLU A 266 19.73 -7.37 12.53
N GLU A 267 20.76 -7.10 13.32
CA GLU A 267 21.24 -5.74 13.59
C GLU A 267 21.51 -4.90 12.33
N LEU A 268 22.12 -5.52 11.32
CA LEU A 268 22.47 -4.85 10.05
C LEU A 268 21.53 -5.21 8.90
N THR A 269 20.74 -6.30 9.03
CA THR A 269 19.97 -6.86 7.92
C THR A 269 18.54 -7.07 8.32
N THR A 270 17.62 -6.51 7.54
CA THR A 270 16.20 -6.86 7.64
C THR A 270 15.73 -7.37 6.29
N ALA A 271 14.96 -8.46 6.29
CA ALA A 271 14.34 -8.99 5.10
C ALA A 271 12.90 -9.39 5.40
N GLU A 272 12.02 -9.13 4.46
CA GLU A 272 10.63 -9.56 4.50
C GLU A 272 10.25 -10.15 3.15
N MET A 273 9.62 -11.31 3.17
CA MET A 273 9.03 -11.95 2.00
C MET A 273 7.56 -12.22 2.27
N ASN A 274 6.71 -11.78 1.38
CA ASN A 274 5.29 -12.04 1.42
C ASN A 274 4.84 -12.74 0.13
N ILE A 275 4.21 -13.89 0.27
CA ILE A 275 3.54 -14.61 -0.83
C ILE A 275 2.07 -14.63 -0.48
N PHE A 276 1.21 -14.25 -1.42
CA PHE A 276 -0.22 -14.22 -1.17
C PHE A 276 -1.04 -14.57 -2.42
N HIS A 277 -2.26 -15.01 -2.16
CA HIS A 277 -3.26 -15.29 -3.17
C HIS A 277 -4.61 -14.78 -2.67
N GLU A 278 -5.22 -13.85 -3.41
CA GLU A 278 -6.45 -13.18 -2.99
C GLU A 278 -7.31 -12.77 -4.18
N VAL A 279 -8.57 -12.43 -3.91
CA VAL A 279 -9.42 -11.69 -4.85
C VAL A 279 -9.50 -10.25 -4.38
N THR A 280 -9.26 -9.32 -5.29
CA THR A 280 -9.24 -7.89 -5.01
C THR A 280 -9.84 -7.09 -6.16
N GLY A 281 -10.33 -5.88 -5.86
CA GLY A 281 -10.65 -4.87 -6.85
C GLY A 281 -9.44 -3.98 -7.12
N SER A 282 -9.34 -3.46 -8.31
CA SER A 282 -8.31 -2.53 -8.72
C SER A 282 -8.90 -1.31 -9.40
N SER A 283 -8.41 -0.14 -9.01
CA SER A 283 -8.72 1.13 -9.65
C SER A 283 -8.36 1.11 -11.14
N GLY A 284 -9.20 1.72 -11.98
CA GLY A 284 -8.97 1.83 -13.42
C GLY A 284 -9.20 0.53 -14.21
N ARG A 285 -9.80 -0.48 -13.58
CA ARG A 285 -10.23 -1.73 -14.22
C ARG A 285 -11.57 -2.15 -13.67
N ASP A 286 -12.45 -2.63 -14.53
CA ASP A 286 -13.75 -3.16 -14.15
C ASP A 286 -13.65 -4.64 -13.77
N GLY A 287 -14.37 -5.01 -12.71
CA GLY A 287 -14.40 -6.37 -12.21
C GLY A 287 -13.28 -6.72 -11.22
N ALA A 288 -13.49 -7.82 -10.48
CA ALA A 288 -12.53 -8.32 -9.53
C ALA A 288 -11.44 -9.16 -10.19
N THR A 289 -10.26 -9.09 -9.61
CA THR A 289 -9.06 -9.78 -10.07
C THR A 289 -8.61 -10.80 -9.05
N GLU A 290 -8.33 -12.00 -9.50
CA GLU A 290 -7.58 -13.01 -8.76
C GLU A 290 -6.08 -12.66 -8.87
N ARG A 291 -5.48 -12.30 -7.74
CA ARG A 291 -4.09 -11.88 -7.66
C ARG A 291 -3.25 -12.88 -6.88
N THR A 292 -2.16 -13.33 -7.49
CA THR A 292 -1.08 -14.04 -6.79
C THR A 292 0.14 -13.14 -6.76
N GLY A 293 0.67 -12.86 -5.59
CA GLY A 293 1.81 -11.96 -5.43
C GLY A 293 2.97 -12.58 -4.67
N LEU A 294 4.18 -12.17 -5.04
CA LEU A 294 5.42 -12.35 -4.30
C LEU A 294 6.07 -10.98 -4.13
N VAL A 295 6.25 -10.55 -2.89
CA VAL A 295 6.95 -9.30 -2.54
C VAL A 295 8.12 -9.64 -1.64
N LEU A 296 9.32 -9.25 -2.03
CA LEU A 296 10.55 -9.39 -1.26
C LEU A 296 11.18 -8.03 -1.04
N SER A 297 11.46 -7.69 0.19
CA SER A 297 12.23 -6.51 0.58
C SER A 297 13.42 -6.93 1.43
N LEU A 298 14.63 -6.58 1.00
CA LEU A 298 15.87 -6.78 1.74
C LEU A 298 16.51 -5.42 1.97
N LYS A 299 16.85 -5.10 3.21
CA LYS A 299 17.65 -3.93 3.57
C LYS A 299 18.89 -4.40 4.33
N HIS A 300 20.05 -3.92 3.91
CA HIS A 300 21.33 -4.19 4.58
C HIS A 300 22.09 -2.88 4.80
N ARG A 301 22.52 -2.64 6.04
CA ARG A 301 23.37 -1.51 6.40
C ARG A 301 24.83 -1.88 6.17
N ILE A 302 25.47 -1.25 5.18
CA ILE A 302 26.86 -1.50 4.81
C ILE A 302 27.82 -0.80 5.79
N GLY A 303 27.39 0.30 6.39
CA GLY A 303 28.18 1.10 7.32
C GLY A 303 27.26 2.00 8.15
N GLU A 304 27.86 2.94 8.90
CA GLU A 304 27.12 3.85 9.77
C GLU A 304 26.15 4.75 8.98
N ARG A 305 26.53 5.14 7.76
CA ARG A 305 25.81 6.11 6.92
C ARG A 305 25.27 5.55 5.62
N SER A 306 25.53 4.29 5.34
CA SER A 306 25.18 3.69 4.04
C SER A 306 24.30 2.46 4.22
N SER A 307 23.27 2.36 3.43
CA SER A 307 22.45 1.14 3.34
C SER A 307 22.05 0.85 1.90
N VAL A 308 21.99 -0.43 1.58
CA VAL A 308 21.41 -0.94 0.33
C VAL A 308 20.04 -1.53 0.62
N ARG A 309 19.16 -1.42 -0.36
CA ARG A 309 17.86 -2.10 -0.37
C ARG A 309 17.71 -2.82 -1.70
N LEU A 310 17.09 -3.97 -1.66
CA LEU A 310 16.65 -4.71 -2.84
C LEU A 310 15.16 -4.98 -2.68
N GLY A 311 14.34 -4.50 -3.62
CA GLY A 311 12.94 -4.86 -3.78
C GLY A 311 12.78 -5.82 -4.95
N ILE A 312 11.96 -6.84 -4.81
CA ILE A 312 11.49 -7.70 -5.89
C ILE A 312 9.99 -7.87 -5.69
N ASP A 313 9.23 -7.49 -6.70
CA ASP A 313 7.78 -7.60 -6.70
C ASP A 313 7.37 -8.40 -7.94
N SER A 314 6.50 -9.39 -7.75
CA SER A 314 5.93 -10.15 -8.86
C SER A 314 4.46 -10.39 -8.59
N TYR A 315 3.59 -9.99 -9.54
CA TYR A 315 2.15 -10.09 -9.44
C TYR A 315 1.59 -10.78 -10.69
N GLN A 316 0.91 -11.88 -10.50
CA GLN A 316 0.06 -12.46 -11.53
C GLN A 316 -1.38 -12.04 -11.24
N ASN A 317 -1.96 -11.30 -12.17
CA ASN A 317 -3.33 -10.80 -12.12
C ASN A 317 -4.15 -11.52 -13.19
N LYS A 318 -5.21 -12.22 -12.78
CA LYS A 318 -6.14 -12.92 -13.66
C LYS A 318 -7.55 -12.41 -13.46
N ALA A 319 -8.32 -12.30 -14.52
CA ALA A 319 -9.76 -12.14 -14.40
C ALA A 319 -10.35 -13.32 -13.59
N THR A 320 -11.31 -13.04 -12.70
CA THR A 320 -12.09 -14.11 -12.08
C THR A 320 -12.85 -14.87 -13.17
N ARG A 321 -12.89 -16.19 -13.06
CA ARG A 321 -13.23 -17.18 -14.12
C ARG A 321 -14.51 -17.00 -14.94
N ASP A 322 -15.38 -16.06 -14.64
CA ASP A 322 -16.66 -15.92 -15.34
C ASP A 322 -16.62 -14.81 -16.37
N GLU A 323 -16.84 -15.21 -17.64
CA GLU A 323 -16.77 -14.39 -18.85
C GLU A 323 -17.69 -13.16 -18.87
N ALA A 324 -18.63 -13.04 -17.90
CA ALA A 324 -19.57 -11.93 -17.83
C ALA A 324 -18.96 -10.61 -17.34
N PHE A 325 -17.77 -10.63 -16.68
CA PHE A 325 -17.26 -9.48 -15.91
C PHE A 325 -15.82 -9.08 -16.23
N ALA A 326 -15.14 -9.79 -17.10
CA ALA A 326 -13.74 -9.53 -17.34
C ALA A 326 -13.45 -9.39 -18.84
N THR A 327 -12.76 -8.33 -19.19
CA THR A 327 -11.80 -8.37 -20.29
C THR A 327 -10.81 -9.49 -19.99
N ASP A 328 -10.46 -10.31 -21.00
CA ASP A 328 -9.42 -11.33 -20.91
C ASP A 328 -8.17 -10.73 -20.26
N LEU A 329 -7.97 -10.99 -18.97
CA LEU A 329 -6.87 -10.46 -18.17
C LEU A 329 -6.04 -11.63 -17.65
N ASN A 330 -4.80 -11.70 -18.08
CA ASN A 330 -3.80 -12.61 -17.54
C ASN A 330 -2.42 -11.98 -17.66
N GLU A 331 -2.13 -11.04 -16.78
CA GLU A 331 -0.88 -10.29 -16.78
C GLU A 331 0.05 -10.75 -15.66
N LEU A 332 1.32 -10.92 -15.99
CA LEU A 332 2.41 -11.12 -15.05
C LEU A 332 3.31 -9.89 -15.04
N THR A 333 3.33 -9.16 -13.94
CA THR A 333 4.21 -8.03 -13.72
C THR A 333 5.33 -8.43 -12.77
N THR A 334 6.58 -8.19 -13.14
CA THR A 334 7.74 -8.43 -12.29
C THR A 334 8.64 -7.20 -12.27
N SER A 335 9.01 -6.75 -11.08
CA SER A 335 9.92 -5.62 -10.87
C SER A 335 11.10 -6.01 -10.00
N LEU A 336 12.27 -5.45 -10.33
CA LEU A 336 13.50 -5.54 -9.54
C LEU A 336 14.00 -4.13 -9.26
N ALA A 337 14.18 -3.77 -7.99
CA ALA A 337 14.51 -2.41 -7.57
C ALA A 337 15.65 -2.36 -6.53
N PRO A 338 16.94 -2.44 -6.96
CA PRO A 338 18.05 -2.11 -6.08
C PRO A 338 18.13 -0.61 -5.80
N SER A 339 18.44 -0.26 -4.56
CA SER A 339 18.68 1.14 -4.15
C SER A 339 19.84 1.25 -3.19
N LEU A 340 20.52 2.39 -3.23
CA LEU A 340 21.59 2.79 -2.33
C LEU A 340 21.18 4.12 -1.66
N ARG A 341 21.21 4.15 -0.34
CA ARG A 341 21.01 5.36 0.46
C ARG A 341 22.28 5.72 1.19
N TYR A 342 22.62 7.00 1.15
CA TYR A 342 23.74 7.58 1.89
C TYR A 342 23.25 8.78 2.73
N GLU A 343 23.57 8.78 4.02
CA GLU A 343 23.23 9.84 4.98
C GLU A 343 24.45 10.72 5.23
N PHE A 344 24.42 11.96 4.71
CA PHE A 344 25.47 12.95 4.96
C PHE A 344 25.49 13.36 6.43
N ASN A 345 24.30 13.58 6.97
CA ASN A 345 23.99 13.83 8.37
C ASN A 345 22.51 13.41 8.63
N PRO A 346 21.99 13.51 9.86
CA PRO A 346 20.60 13.13 10.17
C PRO A 346 19.53 13.90 9.36
N GLU A 347 19.85 15.11 8.90
CA GLU A 347 18.92 15.98 8.18
C GLU A 347 19.00 15.80 6.66
N ILE A 348 20.17 15.41 6.12
CA ILE A 348 20.42 15.36 4.66
C ILE A 348 20.83 13.95 4.25
N PHE A 349 20.11 13.39 3.33
CA PHE A 349 20.44 12.09 2.73
C PHE A 349 20.11 12.05 1.24
N CYS A 350 20.80 11.20 0.53
CA CYS A 350 20.49 10.91 -0.87
C CYS A 350 20.16 9.43 -1.08
N GLU A 351 19.40 9.15 -2.13
CA GLU A 351 19.04 7.82 -2.56
C GLU A 351 19.20 7.72 -4.08
N ALA A 352 19.86 6.66 -4.54
CA ALA A 352 19.94 6.28 -5.94
C ALA A 352 19.22 4.94 -6.09
N THR A 353 18.27 4.86 -7.03
CA THR A 353 17.48 3.66 -7.29
C THR A 353 17.47 3.38 -8.78
N TYR A 354 17.64 2.12 -9.13
CA TYR A 354 17.33 1.59 -10.45
C TYR A 354 16.16 0.64 -10.32
N ARG A 355 15.21 0.69 -11.26
CA ARG A 355 14.11 -0.26 -11.32
C ARG A 355 13.96 -0.79 -12.73
N TYR A 356 13.94 -2.09 -12.86
CA TYR A 356 13.56 -2.79 -14.07
C TYR A 356 12.21 -3.45 -13.88
N THR A 357 11.27 -3.21 -14.80
CA THR A 357 9.93 -3.80 -14.75
C THR A 357 9.63 -4.48 -16.09
N VAL A 358 9.08 -5.68 -16.01
CA VAL A 358 8.55 -6.43 -17.15
C VAL A 358 7.07 -6.71 -16.88
N ILE A 359 6.23 -6.45 -17.86
CA ILE A 359 4.81 -6.81 -17.85
C ILE A 359 4.56 -7.73 -19.05
N THR A 360 4.18 -8.96 -18.78
CA THR A 360 3.85 -9.96 -19.80
C THR A 360 2.35 -10.19 -19.81
N ASP A 361 1.69 -9.88 -20.92
CA ASP A 361 0.33 -10.31 -21.19
C ASP A 361 0.41 -11.75 -21.71
N GLN A 362 -0.08 -12.69 -20.90
CA GLN A 362 0.03 -14.14 -21.22
C GLN A 362 -1.01 -14.60 -22.23
N GLU A 363 -2.00 -13.78 -22.58
CA GLU A 363 -3.02 -14.11 -23.59
C GLU A 363 -2.66 -13.55 -24.97
N ALA A 364 -2.15 -12.32 -25.01
CA ALA A 364 -1.76 -11.67 -26.24
C ALA A 364 -0.30 -11.96 -26.64
N ASP A 365 0.50 -12.62 -25.78
CA ASP A 365 1.94 -12.89 -25.96
C ASP A 365 2.76 -11.60 -26.22
N HIS A 366 2.40 -10.54 -25.50
CA HIS A 366 3.08 -9.23 -25.56
C HIS A 366 3.86 -8.97 -24.29
N GLU A 367 5.07 -8.41 -24.44
CA GLU A 367 5.91 -7.98 -23.32
C GLU A 367 6.16 -6.48 -23.40
N LYS A 368 6.06 -5.81 -22.25
CA LYS A 368 6.41 -4.40 -22.05
C LYS A 368 7.54 -4.30 -21.06
N HIS A 369 8.55 -3.53 -21.38
CA HIS A 369 9.72 -3.34 -20.55
C HIS A 369 9.84 -1.89 -20.12
N ARG A 370 10.41 -1.67 -18.93
CA ARG A 370 10.76 -0.34 -18.47
C ARG A 370 12.01 -0.36 -17.61
N ASN A 371 12.95 0.52 -17.93
CA ASN A 371 14.07 0.89 -17.08
C ASN A 371 13.82 2.29 -16.50
N LEU A 372 13.84 2.38 -15.20
CA LEU A 372 13.69 3.63 -14.48
C LEU A 372 14.88 3.79 -13.55
N MET A 373 15.53 4.93 -13.60
CA MET A 373 16.62 5.28 -12.70
C MET A 373 16.36 6.66 -12.11
N PHE A 374 16.49 6.79 -10.79
CA PHE A 374 16.40 8.11 -10.18
C PHE A 374 17.47 8.35 -9.13
N PHE A 375 17.76 9.62 -8.95
CA PHE A 375 18.52 10.15 -7.84
C PHE A 375 17.64 11.14 -7.06
N LYS A 376 17.55 10.96 -5.73
CA LYS A 376 16.75 11.80 -4.84
C LYS A 376 17.62 12.35 -3.73
N LEU A 377 17.60 13.68 -3.54
CA LEU A 377 18.17 14.36 -2.39
C LEU A 377 17.03 14.81 -1.48
N THR A 378 17.15 14.52 -0.19
CA THR A 378 16.13 14.89 0.81
C THR A 378 16.79 15.69 1.93
N TYR A 379 16.12 16.77 2.33
CA TYR A 379 16.39 17.55 3.54
C TYR A 379 15.18 17.45 4.47
N GLN A 380 15.42 17.15 5.72
CA GLN A 380 14.40 17.14 6.80
C GLN A 380 14.97 17.77 8.06
N TYR A 381 14.18 18.54 8.75
CA TYR A 381 14.65 19.22 9.96
C TYR A 381 13.58 19.21 11.06
N PRO A 382 13.79 18.57 12.21
CA PRO A 382 12.86 18.65 13.33
C PRO A 382 12.91 20.07 13.93
N VAL A 383 11.77 20.76 13.93
CA VAL A 383 11.66 22.15 14.43
C VAL A 383 11.35 22.16 15.92
N VAL A 384 10.67 21.13 16.42
CA VAL A 384 10.27 20.98 17.82
C VAL A 384 10.57 19.55 18.25
N GLU A 385 11.19 19.38 19.38
CA GLU A 385 11.43 18.12 20.10
C GLU A 385 10.58 18.07 21.36
#